data_a29874ee80adf851959d96dfb1458f26
#
_entry.id   a29874ee80adf851959d96dfb1458f26
#
_cell.length_a   1.000
_cell.length_b   1.000
_cell.length_c   1.000
_cell.angle_alpha   90.00
_cell.angle_beta   90.00
_cell.angle_gamma   90.00
#
_symmetry.space_group_name_H-M   'P 1'
#
loop_
_entity.id
_entity.type
_entity.pdbx_description
1 polymer ?
#
loop_
_entity_poly.entity_id
_entity_poly.type
_entity_poly.pdbx_seq_one_letter_code
_entity_poly.pdbx_strand_id
1 'polypeptide(L)'
;MTLPRTRTRTRITNAFTCDVEDYFQVSALAPHFPRERWDSVPCRIERNLDLVLELLDAHAACGTFFTLGWIAERFPQLVRRIADAGHEVASHGYGHQRASDLTPAAFSADIRSAKAILEDITGQRVTGYRAPSFSIGKANLWAHDCIAEAGYRYSSSVYPVRHDHYGIPDAPRFAWRLPNGLVEVPITTLRLLGRNWPAGGGGFFRLLPYAVSRWQIARVNADDKRAAIFYFHPWEIDPEQPRVTDATARTRFRHYINLKRTAARLDRLLSDFSWGRADQVFCDAA
;
A
#
# COMPACT_ATOMS: atom_id res chain seq x y z
N MET A 1 -15.36 16.56 -46.74
CA MET A 1 -14.16 15.85 -46.27
C MET A 1 -14.16 15.95 -44.74
N THR A 2 -14.68 14.92 -44.05
CA THR A 2 -14.83 14.90 -42.58
C THR A 2 -13.54 14.34 -42.00
N LEU A 3 -12.80 15.15 -41.24
CA LEU A 3 -11.60 14.70 -40.51
C LEU A 3 -11.97 13.60 -39.51
N PRO A 4 -11.18 12.52 -39.38
CA PRO A 4 -11.44 11.47 -38.42
C PRO A 4 -11.30 12.05 -37.01
N ARG A 5 -12.39 11.92 -36.21
CA ARG A 5 -12.35 12.18 -34.75
C ARG A 5 -11.26 11.29 -34.13
N THR A 6 -10.15 11.88 -33.74
CA THR A 6 -9.17 11.24 -32.89
C THR A 6 -9.91 10.77 -31.64
N ARG A 7 -10.10 9.46 -31.53
CA ARG A 7 -10.57 8.80 -30.31
C ARG A 7 -9.52 9.09 -29.24
N THR A 8 -9.77 10.04 -28.38
CA THR A 8 -9.01 10.22 -27.13
C THR A 8 -9.14 8.91 -26.37
N ARG A 9 -8.06 8.15 -26.37
CA ARG A 9 -7.94 6.92 -25.57
C ARG A 9 -7.98 7.36 -24.12
N THR A 10 -9.10 7.17 -23.43
CA THR A 10 -9.21 7.45 -21.99
C THR A 10 -8.08 6.70 -21.29
N ARG A 11 -7.19 7.44 -20.66
CA ARG A 11 -6.05 6.89 -19.94
C ARG A 11 -6.61 6.17 -18.69
N ILE A 12 -6.23 4.91 -18.48
CA ILE A 12 -6.66 4.16 -17.31
C ILE A 12 -6.09 4.85 -16.06
N THR A 13 -6.94 5.16 -15.09
CA THR A 13 -6.52 5.64 -13.77
C THR A 13 -6.13 4.44 -12.91
N ASN A 14 -4.90 4.44 -12.42
CA ASN A 14 -4.35 3.44 -11.51
C ASN A 14 -4.52 3.90 -10.06
N ALA A 15 -4.49 3.00 -9.10
CA ALA A 15 -4.49 3.37 -7.69
C ALA A 15 -3.07 3.55 -7.15
N PHE A 16 -2.80 4.73 -6.61
CA PHE A 16 -1.57 5.03 -5.88
C PHE A 16 -1.81 4.81 -4.40
N THR A 17 -1.02 3.97 -3.74
CA THR A 17 -1.20 3.68 -2.32
C THR A 17 0.09 3.81 -1.54
N CYS A 18 -0.03 4.30 -0.31
CA CYS A 18 1.05 4.50 0.64
C CYS A 18 0.69 3.78 1.95
N ASP A 19 1.57 2.88 2.40
CA ASP A 19 1.43 2.27 3.71
C ASP A 19 2.16 3.16 4.72
N VAL A 20 1.38 3.86 5.55
CA VAL A 20 1.88 4.90 6.47
C VAL A 20 2.48 4.23 7.70
N GLU A 21 3.75 3.89 7.56
CA GLU A 21 4.60 3.31 8.59
C GLU A 21 6.00 3.94 8.54
N ASP A 22 6.72 3.91 9.65
CA ASP A 22 8.10 4.37 9.74
C ASP A 22 9.10 3.22 9.56
N TYR A 23 10.37 3.53 9.33
CA TYR A 23 11.45 2.58 9.06
C TYR A 23 11.59 1.49 10.12
N PHE A 24 11.27 1.78 11.39
CA PHE A 24 11.39 0.84 12.50
C PHE A 24 10.17 -0.10 12.64
N GLN A 25 9.07 0.19 11.94
CA GLN A 25 7.84 -0.61 11.97
C GLN A 25 7.84 -1.75 10.95
N VAL A 26 8.84 -1.77 10.07
CA VAL A 26 8.99 -2.80 9.04
C VAL A 26 9.19 -4.18 9.66
N SER A 27 8.36 -5.16 9.30
CA SER A 27 8.42 -6.52 9.87
C SER A 27 9.81 -7.17 9.79
N ALA A 28 10.60 -6.89 8.74
CA ALA A 28 11.96 -7.41 8.60
C ALA A 28 12.95 -6.84 9.63
N LEU A 29 12.61 -5.72 10.28
CA LEU A 29 13.40 -5.07 11.32
C LEU A 29 12.79 -5.25 12.73
N ALA A 30 11.65 -5.91 12.86
CA ALA A 30 10.98 -6.13 14.15
C ALA A 30 11.88 -6.70 15.26
N PRO A 31 12.85 -7.61 15.01
CA PRO A 31 13.78 -8.07 16.04
C PRO A 31 14.67 -6.97 16.63
N HIS A 32 14.89 -5.87 15.89
CA HIS A 32 15.73 -4.74 16.32
C HIS A 32 14.91 -3.61 16.94
N PHE A 33 13.63 -3.55 16.63
CA PHE A 33 12.67 -2.56 17.12
C PHE A 33 11.42 -3.24 17.69
N PRO A 34 11.53 -3.88 18.86
CA PRO A 34 10.37 -4.46 19.53
C PRO A 34 9.35 -3.36 19.84
N ARG A 35 8.06 -3.70 19.75
CA ARG A 35 6.97 -2.73 19.82
C ARG A 35 6.98 -1.88 21.11
N GLU A 36 7.39 -2.46 22.22
CA GLU A 36 7.48 -1.80 23.52
C GLU A 36 8.48 -0.64 23.54
N ARG A 37 9.36 -0.59 22.54
CA ARG A 37 10.37 0.46 22.40
C ARG A 37 10.04 1.52 21.36
N TRP A 38 8.96 1.37 20.60
CA TRP A 38 8.63 2.30 19.52
C TRP A 38 8.50 3.75 19.97
N ASP A 39 7.96 3.99 21.18
CA ASP A 39 7.82 5.35 21.74
C ASP A 39 9.16 6.04 22.03
N SER A 40 10.25 5.28 22.11
CA SER A 40 11.61 5.80 22.31
C SER A 40 12.42 5.93 21.02
N VAL A 41 11.88 5.46 19.88
CA VAL A 41 12.58 5.50 18.58
C VAL A 41 12.28 6.82 17.90
N PRO A 42 13.28 7.57 17.40
CA PRO A 42 13.04 8.78 16.64
C PRO A 42 12.19 8.51 15.41
N CYS A 43 10.99 9.09 15.39
CA CYS A 43 10.04 8.95 14.30
C CYS A 43 10.36 9.96 13.19
N ARG A 44 10.29 9.52 11.93
CA ARG A 44 10.58 10.31 10.74
C ARG A 44 9.37 10.43 9.80
N ILE A 45 8.23 9.90 10.23
CA ILE A 45 7.03 9.76 9.41
C ILE A 45 6.50 11.11 8.93
N GLU A 46 6.48 12.15 9.77
CA GLU A 46 5.94 13.47 9.39
C GLU A 46 6.71 14.06 8.21
N ARG A 47 8.06 14.16 8.34
CA ARG A 47 8.92 14.66 7.26
C ARG A 47 8.76 13.87 5.97
N ASN A 48 8.74 12.55 6.09
CA ASN A 48 8.68 11.68 4.92
C ASN A 48 7.31 11.76 4.24
N LEU A 49 6.25 11.87 5.02
CA LEU A 49 4.90 12.01 4.46
C LEU A 49 4.68 13.38 3.83
N ASP A 50 5.25 14.46 4.38
CA ASP A 50 5.20 15.78 3.75
C ASP A 50 5.75 15.73 2.32
N LEU A 51 6.91 15.11 2.13
CA LEU A 51 7.49 14.91 0.79
C LEU A 51 6.59 14.10 -0.15
N VAL A 52 5.86 13.12 0.39
CA VAL A 52 4.89 12.33 -0.40
C VAL A 52 3.70 13.18 -0.83
N LEU A 53 3.14 13.95 0.09
CA LEU A 53 2.01 14.84 -0.20
C LEU A 53 2.39 15.93 -1.20
N GLU A 54 3.57 16.52 -1.06
CA GLU A 54 4.13 17.48 -2.03
C GLU A 54 4.26 16.87 -3.43
N LEU A 55 4.77 15.64 -3.53
CA LEU A 55 4.87 14.94 -4.82
C LEU A 55 3.50 14.69 -5.46
N LEU A 56 2.51 14.28 -4.68
CA LEU A 56 1.15 14.06 -5.19
C LEU A 56 0.49 15.36 -5.65
N ASP A 57 0.63 16.44 -4.86
CA ASP A 57 0.10 17.77 -5.20
C ASP A 57 0.72 18.29 -6.50
N ALA A 58 2.05 18.20 -6.65
CA ALA A 58 2.76 18.62 -7.86
C ALA A 58 2.27 17.93 -9.15
N HIS A 59 1.68 16.74 -9.04
CA HIS A 59 1.12 15.99 -10.15
C HIS A 59 -0.42 16.00 -10.21
N ALA A 60 -1.09 16.79 -9.35
CA ALA A 60 -2.54 16.80 -9.19
C ALA A 60 -3.12 15.38 -9.05
N ALA A 61 -2.42 14.52 -8.32
CA ALA A 61 -2.75 13.11 -8.11
C ALA A 61 -3.28 12.88 -6.70
N CYS A 62 -4.28 12.01 -6.59
CA CYS A 62 -4.76 11.52 -5.30
C CYS A 62 -4.28 10.09 -5.05
N GLY A 63 -4.25 9.68 -3.79
CA GLY A 63 -3.86 8.33 -3.38
C GLY A 63 -4.62 7.86 -2.15
N THR A 64 -4.39 6.61 -1.78
CA THR A 64 -4.90 5.97 -0.57
C THR A 64 -3.77 5.76 0.42
N PHE A 65 -3.97 6.16 1.64
CA PHE A 65 -2.99 6.07 2.72
C PHE A 65 -3.47 5.07 3.77
N PHE A 66 -2.92 3.86 3.70
CA PHE A 66 -3.17 2.81 4.69
C PHE A 66 -2.38 3.13 5.96
N THR A 67 -3.05 3.68 6.95
CA THR A 67 -2.44 4.29 8.13
C THR A 67 -2.56 3.38 9.34
N LEU A 68 -1.45 3.21 10.08
CA LEU A 68 -1.44 2.52 11.37
C LEU A 68 -2.15 3.35 12.44
N GLY A 69 -2.99 2.70 13.24
CA GLY A 69 -3.62 3.34 14.41
C GLY A 69 -2.60 3.93 15.38
N TRP A 70 -1.46 3.25 15.59
CA TRP A 70 -0.35 3.75 16.39
C TRP A 70 0.21 5.09 15.90
N ILE A 71 0.34 5.26 14.58
CA ILE A 71 0.76 6.54 13.97
C ILE A 71 -0.35 7.59 14.14
N ALA A 72 -1.60 7.20 13.92
CA ALA A 72 -2.75 8.10 14.00
C ALA A 72 -2.92 8.71 15.39
N GLU A 73 -2.76 7.92 16.46
CA GLU A 73 -2.83 8.42 17.84
C GLU A 73 -1.73 9.44 18.17
N ARG A 74 -0.52 9.26 17.65
CA ARG A 74 0.63 10.12 17.94
C ARG A 74 0.69 11.36 17.06
N PHE A 75 0.22 11.22 15.84
CA PHE A 75 0.30 12.26 14.81
C PHE A 75 -1.07 12.51 14.16
N PRO A 76 -2.13 12.83 14.96
CA PRO A 76 -3.48 13.01 14.41
C PRO A 76 -3.54 14.14 13.36
N GLN A 77 -2.71 15.18 13.51
CA GLN A 77 -2.58 16.26 12.52
C GLN A 77 -2.11 15.75 11.16
N LEU A 78 -1.28 14.70 11.14
CA LEU A 78 -0.80 14.08 9.91
C LEU A 78 -1.95 13.40 9.14
N VAL A 79 -2.80 12.68 9.87
CA VAL A 79 -3.97 12.00 9.29
C VAL A 79 -4.98 13.00 8.75
N ARG A 80 -5.21 14.12 9.47
CA ARG A 80 -6.05 15.22 8.99
C ARG A 80 -5.52 15.82 7.70
N ARG A 81 -4.21 16.09 7.61
CA ARG A 81 -3.59 16.63 6.39
C ARG A 81 -3.79 15.71 5.18
N ILE A 82 -3.69 14.39 5.36
CA ILE A 82 -3.98 13.42 4.29
C ILE A 82 -5.43 13.59 3.81
N ALA A 83 -6.39 13.62 4.75
CA ALA A 83 -7.81 13.74 4.43
C ALA A 83 -8.15 15.10 3.78
N ASP A 84 -7.62 16.20 4.33
CA ASP A 84 -7.86 17.56 3.86
C ASP A 84 -7.29 17.80 2.46
N ALA A 85 -6.21 17.11 2.10
CA ALA A 85 -5.65 17.10 0.74
C ALA A 85 -6.45 16.25 -0.26
N GLY A 86 -7.60 15.67 0.14
CA GLY A 86 -8.48 14.91 -0.74
C GLY A 86 -8.07 13.46 -0.98
N HIS A 87 -7.07 12.97 -0.26
CA HIS A 87 -6.68 11.57 -0.31
C HIS A 87 -7.61 10.68 0.52
N GLU A 88 -7.61 9.39 0.24
CA GLU A 88 -8.30 8.41 1.07
C GLU A 88 -7.44 8.01 2.27
N VAL A 89 -8.00 8.12 3.48
CA VAL A 89 -7.45 7.50 4.68
C VAL A 89 -8.05 6.10 4.82
N ALA A 90 -7.19 5.09 4.82
CA ALA A 90 -7.54 3.69 4.98
C ALA A 90 -6.75 3.08 6.15
N SER A 91 -7.15 1.90 6.64
CA SER A 91 -6.55 1.28 7.81
C SER A 91 -5.43 0.30 7.45
N HIS A 92 -4.33 0.35 8.19
CA HIS A 92 -3.24 -0.63 8.15
C HIS A 92 -3.16 -1.48 9.45
N GLY A 93 -4.27 -1.60 10.18
CA GLY A 93 -4.30 -2.13 11.54
C GLY A 93 -3.77 -1.11 12.55
N TYR A 94 -3.69 -1.53 13.82
CA TYR A 94 -3.22 -0.63 14.87
C TYR A 94 -1.70 -0.65 15.02
N GLY A 95 -1.12 -1.82 15.19
CA GLY A 95 0.29 -1.95 15.61
C GLY A 95 1.18 -2.75 14.68
N HIS A 96 0.89 -2.76 13.39
CA HIS A 96 1.64 -3.47 12.35
C HIS A 96 1.84 -4.96 12.64
N GLN A 97 0.90 -5.59 13.36
CA GLN A 97 0.91 -7.03 13.60
C GLN A 97 0.41 -7.77 12.36
N ARG A 98 1.09 -8.83 11.99
CA ARG A 98 0.68 -9.65 10.84
C ARG A 98 -0.60 -10.41 11.17
N ALA A 99 -1.56 -10.42 10.26
CA ALA A 99 -2.80 -11.18 10.42
C ALA A 99 -2.54 -12.69 10.63
N SER A 100 -1.44 -13.22 10.08
CA SER A 100 -1.01 -14.61 10.26
C SER A 100 -0.58 -14.96 11.68
N ASP A 101 -0.23 -13.97 12.49
CA ASP A 101 0.34 -14.14 13.84
C ASP A 101 -0.71 -13.89 14.93
N LEU A 102 -1.95 -13.55 14.53
CA LEU A 102 -3.06 -13.22 15.41
C LEU A 102 -4.15 -14.30 15.38
N THR A 103 -4.88 -14.40 16.48
CA THR A 103 -6.18 -15.10 16.49
C THR A 103 -7.26 -14.24 15.83
N PRO A 104 -8.37 -14.83 15.34
CA PRO A 104 -9.48 -14.04 14.77
C PRO A 104 -10.00 -12.95 15.72
N ALA A 105 -10.10 -13.24 17.01
CA ALA A 105 -10.56 -12.27 18.01
C ALA A 105 -9.58 -11.11 18.20
N ALA A 106 -8.27 -11.40 18.29
CA ALA A 106 -7.24 -10.38 18.40
C ALA A 106 -7.13 -9.52 17.14
N PHE A 107 -7.24 -10.15 15.96
CA PHE A 107 -7.27 -9.45 14.69
C PHE A 107 -8.48 -8.52 14.57
N SER A 108 -9.68 -9.00 14.93
CA SER A 108 -10.91 -8.18 14.92
C SER A 108 -10.78 -6.98 15.86
N ALA A 109 -10.19 -7.16 17.04
CA ALA A 109 -9.96 -6.06 17.99
C ALA A 109 -8.99 -5.01 17.42
N ASP A 110 -7.88 -5.44 16.84
CA ASP A 110 -6.86 -4.57 16.23
C ASP A 110 -7.45 -3.70 15.11
N ILE A 111 -8.15 -4.32 14.15
CA ILE A 111 -8.68 -3.61 12.98
C ILE A 111 -9.84 -2.67 13.33
N ARG A 112 -10.69 -3.04 14.33
CA ARG A 112 -11.77 -2.17 14.82
C ARG A 112 -11.23 -0.97 15.58
N SER A 113 -10.21 -1.16 16.43
CA SER A 113 -9.54 -0.07 17.15
C SER A 113 -8.92 0.92 16.18
N ALA A 114 -8.13 0.45 15.22
CA ALA A 114 -7.53 1.30 14.21
C ALA A 114 -8.57 2.09 13.40
N LYS A 115 -9.67 1.43 12.98
CA LYS A 115 -10.76 2.07 12.26
C LYS A 115 -11.38 3.20 13.07
N ALA A 116 -11.73 2.94 14.33
CA ALA A 116 -12.37 3.92 15.20
C ALA A 116 -11.49 5.17 15.40
N ILE A 117 -10.18 4.98 15.63
CA ILE A 117 -9.22 6.08 15.79
C ILE A 117 -9.15 6.94 14.51
N LEU A 118 -9.05 6.31 13.34
CA LEU A 118 -8.94 7.01 12.07
C LEU A 118 -10.25 7.77 11.73
N GLU A 119 -11.41 7.19 12.01
CA GLU A 119 -12.73 7.81 11.83
C GLU A 119 -12.94 8.99 12.79
N ASP A 120 -12.51 8.87 14.04
CA ASP A 120 -12.59 9.95 15.04
C ASP A 120 -11.73 11.16 14.60
N ILE A 121 -10.51 10.92 14.12
CA ILE A 121 -9.58 11.96 13.69
C ILE A 121 -10.09 12.70 12.44
N THR A 122 -10.63 11.96 11.46
CA THR A 122 -10.98 12.51 10.14
C THR A 122 -12.42 12.95 10.02
N GLY A 123 -13.31 12.46 10.89
CA GLY A 123 -14.77 12.60 10.74
C GLY A 123 -15.33 11.88 9.50
N GLN A 124 -14.54 11.05 8.83
CA GLN A 124 -14.90 10.34 7.61
C GLN A 124 -14.93 8.83 7.83
N ARG A 125 -15.76 8.12 7.06
CA ARG A 125 -15.78 6.65 7.10
C ARG A 125 -14.50 6.06 6.52
N VAL A 126 -13.86 5.15 7.24
CA VAL A 126 -12.71 4.38 6.78
C VAL A 126 -13.20 3.07 6.17
N THR A 127 -13.10 2.97 4.84
CA THR A 127 -13.69 1.86 4.06
C THR A 127 -12.68 0.84 3.56
N GLY A 128 -11.40 1.20 3.51
CA GLY A 128 -10.31 0.35 3.05
C GLY A 128 -9.44 -0.21 4.18
N TYR A 129 -8.98 -1.43 3.99
CA TYR A 129 -8.02 -2.09 4.89
C TYR A 129 -6.88 -2.74 4.10
N ARG A 130 -5.67 -2.71 4.65
CA ARG A 130 -4.52 -3.49 4.17
C ARG A 130 -3.84 -4.18 5.35
N ALA A 131 -3.66 -5.50 5.24
CA ALA A 131 -2.93 -6.25 6.26
C ALA A 131 -1.43 -5.95 6.21
N PRO A 132 -0.79 -5.66 7.35
CA PRO A 132 0.66 -5.52 7.43
C PRO A 132 1.39 -6.67 6.72
N SER A 133 2.39 -6.31 5.90
CA SER A 133 3.21 -7.28 5.14
C SER A 133 2.41 -8.21 4.22
N PHE A 134 1.21 -7.82 3.77
CA PHE A 134 0.33 -8.67 2.95
C PHE A 134 0.10 -10.05 3.56
N SER A 135 -0.10 -10.08 4.87
CA SER A 135 -0.09 -11.31 5.69
C SER A 135 -1.38 -12.12 5.66
N ILE A 136 -2.32 -11.83 4.76
CA ILE A 136 -3.46 -12.71 4.48
C ILE A 136 -3.03 -13.74 3.44
N GLY A 137 -2.99 -14.99 3.87
CA GLY A 137 -2.60 -16.15 3.09
C GLY A 137 -3.65 -17.26 3.15
N LYS A 138 -3.39 -18.40 2.49
CA LYS A 138 -4.34 -19.53 2.48
C LYS A 138 -4.70 -20.06 3.86
N ALA A 139 -3.82 -19.92 4.84
CA ALA A 139 -4.03 -20.42 6.20
C ALA A 139 -4.94 -19.54 7.06
N ASN A 140 -5.14 -18.28 6.68
CA ASN A 140 -5.89 -17.31 7.49
C ASN A 140 -6.90 -16.49 6.66
N LEU A 141 -7.54 -17.12 5.69
CA LEU A 141 -8.61 -16.49 4.88
C LEU A 141 -9.81 -16.00 5.72
N TRP A 142 -10.00 -16.53 6.94
CA TRP A 142 -10.95 -16.04 7.93
C TRP A 142 -10.79 -14.52 8.21
N ALA A 143 -9.60 -13.95 7.96
CA ALA A 143 -9.37 -12.53 8.14
C ALA A 143 -10.27 -11.66 7.26
N HIS A 144 -10.67 -12.13 6.08
CA HIS A 144 -11.61 -11.40 5.22
C HIS A 144 -13.01 -11.27 5.85
N ASP A 145 -13.47 -12.29 6.59
CA ASP A 145 -14.75 -12.20 7.29
C ASP A 145 -14.68 -11.19 8.44
N CYS A 146 -13.59 -11.20 9.22
CA CYS A 146 -13.35 -10.20 10.25
C CYS A 146 -13.31 -8.77 9.70
N ILE A 147 -12.70 -8.57 8.52
CA ILE A 147 -12.61 -7.27 7.85
C ILE A 147 -14.03 -6.82 7.43
N ALA A 148 -14.82 -7.69 6.81
CA ALA A 148 -16.18 -7.39 6.41
C ALA A 148 -17.07 -7.07 7.63
N GLU A 149 -16.99 -7.86 8.71
CA GLU A 149 -17.72 -7.66 9.97
C GLU A 149 -17.31 -6.37 10.70
N ALA A 150 -16.07 -5.90 10.52
CA ALA A 150 -15.62 -4.61 11.03
C ALA A 150 -16.16 -3.42 10.18
N GLY A 151 -16.89 -3.69 9.10
CA GLY A 151 -17.54 -2.69 8.26
C GLY A 151 -16.62 -2.04 7.22
N TYR A 152 -15.50 -2.68 6.87
CA TYR A 152 -14.72 -2.29 5.70
C TYR A 152 -15.42 -2.73 4.41
N ARG A 153 -15.25 -1.98 3.34
CA ARG A 153 -15.81 -2.29 2.01
C ARG A 153 -14.84 -3.05 1.13
N TYR A 154 -13.55 -2.80 1.31
CA TYR A 154 -12.51 -3.49 0.56
C TYR A 154 -11.27 -3.76 1.42
N SER A 155 -10.53 -4.77 0.98
CA SER A 155 -9.20 -5.14 1.46
C SER A 155 -8.21 -5.10 0.30
N SER A 156 -6.96 -4.77 0.58
CA SER A 156 -5.84 -4.87 -0.37
C SER A 156 -4.69 -5.63 0.29
N SER A 157 -4.93 -6.88 0.65
CA SER A 157 -4.07 -7.67 1.53
C SER A 157 -3.47 -8.90 0.86
N VAL A 158 -3.97 -9.28 -0.32
CA VAL A 158 -3.49 -10.46 -1.05
C VAL A 158 -2.47 -10.04 -2.12
N TYR A 159 -1.38 -10.79 -2.21
CA TYR A 159 -0.40 -10.64 -3.28
C TYR A 159 -0.32 -11.93 -4.09
N PRO A 160 -0.72 -11.94 -5.38
CA PRO A 160 -0.76 -13.14 -6.21
C PRO A 160 0.63 -13.56 -6.72
N VAL A 161 1.57 -13.78 -5.81
CA VAL A 161 2.96 -14.19 -6.11
C VAL A 161 3.42 -15.31 -5.19
N ARG A 162 4.49 -16.00 -5.57
CA ARG A 162 5.22 -16.90 -4.68
C ARG A 162 6.31 -16.09 -3.95
N HIS A 163 6.19 -15.97 -2.63
CA HIS A 163 7.18 -15.28 -1.80
C HIS A 163 7.42 -16.06 -0.50
N ASP A 164 8.60 -15.86 0.12
CA ASP A 164 9.02 -16.56 1.35
C ASP A 164 8.23 -16.11 2.61
N HIS A 165 7.58 -14.95 2.60
CA HIS A 165 6.89 -14.38 3.76
C HIS A 165 5.40 -14.11 3.56
N TYR A 166 4.90 -14.13 2.32
CA TYR A 166 3.52 -13.83 1.95
C TYR A 166 3.16 -14.37 0.58
N GLY A 167 1.91 -14.21 0.18
CA GLY A 167 1.45 -14.46 -1.17
C GLY A 167 0.57 -15.69 -1.33
N ILE A 168 -0.34 -15.57 -2.29
CA ILE A 168 -1.23 -16.62 -2.77
C ILE A 168 -1.07 -16.68 -4.28
N PRO A 169 -0.14 -17.49 -4.82
CA PRO A 169 0.23 -17.48 -6.25
C PRO A 169 -0.92 -17.73 -7.22
N ASP A 170 -1.94 -18.44 -6.78
CA ASP A 170 -3.13 -18.85 -7.52
C ASP A 170 -4.36 -17.94 -7.24
N ALA A 171 -4.21 -16.87 -6.44
CA ALA A 171 -5.26 -15.89 -6.29
C ALA A 171 -5.53 -15.12 -7.59
N PRO A 172 -6.76 -14.56 -7.76
CA PRO A 172 -7.05 -13.66 -8.86
C PRO A 172 -6.04 -12.50 -8.92
N ARG A 173 -5.67 -12.08 -10.14
CA ARG A 173 -4.72 -10.97 -10.36
C ARG A 173 -5.37 -9.58 -10.24
N PHE A 174 -6.68 -9.52 -10.32
CA PHE A 174 -7.47 -8.28 -10.35
C PHE A 174 -8.54 -8.32 -9.26
N ALA A 175 -9.07 -7.16 -8.91
CA ALA A 175 -10.10 -7.03 -7.89
C ALA A 175 -11.26 -8.00 -8.11
N TRP A 176 -11.69 -8.64 -7.03
CA TRP A 176 -12.82 -9.56 -7.02
C TRP A 176 -13.65 -9.38 -5.75
N ARG A 177 -14.91 -9.74 -5.83
CA ARG A 177 -15.84 -9.72 -4.69
C ARG A 177 -15.89 -11.07 -4.02
N LEU A 178 -15.73 -11.07 -2.70
CA LEU A 178 -15.86 -12.24 -1.84
C LEU A 178 -17.34 -12.54 -1.55
N PRO A 179 -17.68 -13.76 -1.12
CA PRO A 179 -19.08 -14.14 -0.78
C PRO A 179 -19.71 -13.26 0.32
N ASN A 180 -18.91 -12.74 1.26
CA ASN A 180 -19.32 -11.82 2.31
C ASN A 180 -19.51 -10.37 1.84
N GLY A 181 -19.35 -10.10 0.53
CA GLY A 181 -19.50 -8.77 -0.09
C GLY A 181 -18.26 -7.90 -0.09
N LEU A 182 -17.20 -8.27 0.65
CA LEU A 182 -15.92 -7.56 0.65
C LEU A 182 -15.26 -7.63 -0.73
N VAL A 183 -14.68 -6.53 -1.18
CA VAL A 183 -13.85 -6.51 -2.40
C VAL A 183 -12.39 -6.70 -2.00
N GLU A 184 -11.74 -7.74 -2.51
CA GLU A 184 -10.27 -7.85 -2.39
C GLU A 184 -9.60 -7.24 -3.63
N VAL A 185 -8.69 -6.32 -3.40
CA VAL A 185 -7.90 -5.61 -4.42
C VAL A 185 -6.44 -6.07 -4.31
N PRO A 186 -6.04 -7.08 -5.07
CA PRO A 186 -4.71 -7.67 -4.94
C PRO A 186 -3.64 -6.72 -5.48
N ILE A 187 -2.44 -6.82 -4.91
CA ILE A 187 -1.28 -6.07 -5.41
C ILE A 187 -0.95 -6.49 -6.84
N THR A 188 -0.67 -5.51 -7.68
CA THR A 188 -0.47 -5.70 -9.10
C THR A 188 0.66 -6.69 -9.42
N THR A 189 0.35 -7.60 -10.31
CA THR A 189 1.30 -8.53 -10.91
C THR A 189 1.24 -8.48 -12.43
N LEU A 190 2.36 -8.68 -13.07
CA LEU A 190 2.44 -8.95 -14.51
C LEU A 190 2.52 -10.47 -14.75
N ARG A 191 1.62 -11.01 -15.57
CA ARG A 191 1.70 -12.40 -15.99
C ARG A 191 2.65 -12.53 -17.18
N LEU A 192 3.75 -13.26 -16.98
CA LEU A 192 4.75 -13.51 -18.00
C LEU A 192 5.25 -14.95 -17.90
N LEU A 193 5.31 -15.66 -19.03
CA LEU A 193 5.74 -17.08 -19.10
C LEU A 193 5.00 -17.99 -18.10
N GLY A 194 3.67 -17.82 -18.01
CA GLY A 194 2.82 -18.63 -17.13
C GLY A 194 2.92 -18.32 -15.62
N ARG A 195 3.73 -17.32 -15.22
CA ARG A 195 3.95 -16.93 -13.82
C ARG A 195 3.55 -15.48 -13.57
N ASN A 196 3.16 -15.18 -12.32
CA ASN A 196 2.92 -13.84 -11.86
C ASN A 196 4.21 -13.23 -11.30
N TRP A 197 4.60 -12.07 -11.82
CA TRP A 197 5.76 -11.30 -11.39
C TRP A 197 5.32 -10.05 -10.65
N PRO A 198 5.98 -9.68 -9.54
CA PRO A 198 5.68 -8.45 -8.82
C PRO A 198 5.78 -7.23 -9.74
N ALA A 199 4.75 -6.39 -9.73
CA ALA A 199 4.66 -5.18 -10.55
C ALA A 199 4.04 -3.99 -9.79
N GLY A 200 3.68 -4.20 -8.51
CA GLY A 200 2.91 -3.24 -7.70
C GLY A 200 3.73 -2.29 -6.85
N GLY A 201 5.06 -2.30 -6.91
CA GLY A 201 5.84 -1.34 -6.10
C GLY A 201 6.75 -1.96 -5.03
N GLY A 202 6.90 -1.27 -3.90
CA GLY A 202 7.71 -1.67 -2.74
C GLY A 202 9.17 -1.98 -3.10
N GLY A 203 9.74 -2.98 -2.45
CA GLY A 203 11.14 -3.36 -2.64
C GLY A 203 11.54 -3.67 -4.09
N PHE A 204 10.61 -4.20 -4.91
CA PHE A 204 10.86 -4.46 -6.33
C PHE A 204 11.00 -3.17 -7.15
N PHE A 205 10.23 -2.13 -6.81
CA PHE A 205 10.35 -0.82 -7.44
C PHE A 205 11.71 -0.16 -7.16
N ARG A 206 12.26 -0.38 -5.96
CA ARG A 206 13.60 0.07 -5.61
C ARG A 206 14.70 -0.78 -6.24
N LEU A 207 14.50 -2.09 -6.32
CA LEU A 207 15.49 -3.03 -6.84
C LEU A 207 15.66 -2.92 -8.36
N LEU A 208 14.56 -2.93 -9.10
CA LEU A 208 14.56 -2.96 -10.57
C LEU A 208 14.84 -1.56 -11.17
N PRO A 209 15.40 -1.48 -12.38
CA PRO A 209 15.43 -0.22 -13.12
C PRO A 209 14.01 0.34 -13.30
N TYR A 210 13.84 1.66 -13.20
CA TYR A 210 12.53 2.29 -13.36
C TYR A 210 11.80 1.90 -14.66
N ALA A 211 12.54 1.79 -15.77
CA ALA A 211 11.98 1.40 -17.06
C ALA A 211 11.24 0.04 -17.00
N VAL A 212 11.68 -0.89 -16.15
CA VAL A 212 11.03 -2.20 -15.96
C VAL A 212 9.68 -2.00 -15.27
N SER A 213 9.64 -1.27 -14.15
CA SER A 213 8.40 -1.00 -13.42
C SER A 213 7.38 -0.25 -14.29
N ARG A 214 7.84 0.77 -15.03
CA ARG A 214 7.03 1.49 -16.01
C ARG A 214 6.45 0.56 -17.07
N TRP A 215 7.28 -0.29 -17.64
CA TRP A 215 6.87 -1.27 -18.65
C TRP A 215 5.84 -2.25 -18.09
N GLN A 216 6.04 -2.77 -16.87
CA GLN A 216 5.11 -3.70 -16.23
C GLN A 216 3.71 -3.08 -16.06
N ILE A 217 3.61 -1.86 -15.51
CA ILE A 217 2.33 -1.16 -15.32
C ILE A 217 1.69 -0.85 -16.68
N ALA A 218 2.47 -0.37 -17.65
CA ALA A 218 1.98 -0.10 -19.00
C ALA A 218 1.41 -1.36 -19.67
N ARG A 219 2.02 -2.54 -19.47
CA ARG A 219 1.51 -3.82 -19.98
C ARG A 219 0.19 -4.21 -19.32
N VAL A 220 0.06 -4.07 -17.99
CA VAL A 220 -1.20 -4.32 -17.29
C VAL A 220 -2.32 -3.43 -17.83
N ASN A 221 -2.05 -2.14 -18.02
CA ASN A 221 -3.04 -1.21 -18.57
C ASN A 221 -3.38 -1.51 -20.04
N ALA A 222 -2.39 -1.88 -20.86
CA ALA A 222 -2.60 -2.07 -22.30
C ALA A 222 -3.18 -3.44 -22.64
N ASP A 223 -2.63 -4.52 -22.05
CA ASP A 223 -2.95 -5.89 -22.43
C ASP A 223 -4.14 -6.43 -21.63
N ASP A 224 -4.08 -6.29 -20.29
CA ASP A 224 -5.16 -6.73 -19.41
C ASP A 224 -6.35 -5.73 -19.41
N LYS A 225 -6.15 -4.48 -19.84
CA LYS A 225 -7.11 -3.37 -19.80
C LYS A 225 -7.66 -3.14 -18.39
N ARG A 226 -6.79 -3.26 -17.39
CA ARG A 226 -7.11 -3.13 -15.96
C ARG A 226 -6.28 -2.05 -15.33
N ALA A 227 -6.82 -1.43 -14.27
CA ALA A 227 -6.09 -0.55 -13.39
C ALA A 227 -5.05 -1.35 -12.59
N ALA A 228 -3.88 -0.77 -12.40
CA ALA A 228 -2.87 -1.26 -11.47
C ALA A 228 -3.08 -0.64 -10.09
N ILE A 229 -2.68 -1.34 -9.04
CA ILE A 229 -2.46 -0.78 -7.72
C ILE A 229 -0.97 -0.77 -7.42
N PHE A 230 -0.44 0.40 -7.08
CA PHE A 230 0.95 0.61 -6.70
C PHE A 230 1.04 0.94 -5.22
N TYR A 231 2.03 0.37 -4.52
CA TYR A 231 2.28 0.64 -3.10
C TYR A 231 3.74 0.98 -2.84
N PHE A 232 3.96 1.80 -1.82
CA PHE A 232 5.25 2.09 -1.24
C PHE A 232 5.05 2.59 0.20
N HIS A 233 6.17 2.84 0.89
CA HIS A 233 6.17 3.32 2.27
C HIS A 233 6.92 4.65 2.37
N PRO A 234 6.54 5.59 3.23
CA PRO A 234 7.22 6.89 3.36
C PRO A 234 8.71 6.78 3.67
N TRP A 235 9.14 5.78 4.43
CA TRP A 235 10.56 5.55 4.71
C TRP A 235 11.39 5.17 3.47
N GLU A 236 10.78 4.72 2.40
CA GLU A 236 11.49 4.34 1.17
C GLU A 236 12.09 5.54 0.42
N ILE A 237 11.65 6.75 0.72
CA ILE A 237 12.20 7.99 0.15
C ILE A 237 13.17 8.70 1.10
N ASP A 238 13.50 8.09 2.24
CA ASP A 238 14.39 8.65 3.25
C ASP A 238 15.77 7.96 3.24
N PRO A 239 16.74 8.47 2.50
CA PRO A 239 18.09 7.90 2.49
C PRO A 239 18.87 8.15 3.78
N GLU A 240 18.41 9.08 4.62
CA GLU A 240 19.06 9.50 5.87
C GLU A 240 18.52 8.77 7.11
N GLN A 241 17.58 7.82 6.91
CA GLN A 241 17.08 7.02 8.02
C GLN A 241 18.19 6.25 8.75
N PRO A 242 18.05 6.00 10.06
CA PRO A 242 19.04 5.25 10.84
C PRO A 242 19.37 3.88 10.25
N ARG A 243 20.64 3.49 10.33
CA ARG A 243 21.12 2.21 9.81
C ARG A 243 21.16 1.15 10.90
N VAL A 244 20.46 0.05 10.70
CA VAL A 244 20.49 -1.13 11.60
C VAL A 244 21.66 -2.00 11.17
N THR A 245 22.79 -1.85 11.85
CA THR A 245 24.07 -2.48 11.47
C THR A 245 24.15 -3.96 11.84
N ASP A 246 23.43 -4.39 12.85
CA ASP A 246 23.33 -5.76 13.36
C ASP A 246 22.28 -6.63 12.65
N ALA A 247 21.48 -6.05 11.75
CA ALA A 247 20.60 -6.82 10.88
C ALA A 247 21.38 -7.62 9.83
N THR A 248 20.82 -8.75 9.39
CA THR A 248 21.47 -9.60 8.37
C THR A 248 21.80 -8.82 7.09
N ALA A 249 22.84 -9.21 6.36
CA ALA A 249 23.23 -8.56 5.09
C ALA A 249 22.06 -8.56 4.08
N ARG A 250 21.25 -9.63 4.04
CA ARG A 250 20.07 -9.75 3.19
C ARG A 250 19.01 -8.73 3.57
N THR A 251 18.71 -8.59 4.87
CA THR A 251 17.75 -7.60 5.40
C THR A 251 18.21 -6.20 5.09
N ARG A 252 19.48 -5.87 5.40
CA ARG A 252 20.07 -4.55 5.09
C ARG A 252 20.02 -4.22 3.61
N PHE A 253 20.37 -5.16 2.74
CA PHE A 253 20.29 -4.96 1.29
C PHE A 253 18.85 -4.66 0.85
N ARG A 254 17.88 -5.48 1.24
CA ARG A 254 16.47 -5.30 0.86
C ARG A 254 15.88 -4.00 1.37
N HIS A 255 16.25 -3.59 2.59
CA HIS A 255 15.72 -2.38 3.22
C HIS A 255 16.32 -1.10 2.64
N TYR A 256 17.65 -1.04 2.45
CA TYR A 256 18.36 0.19 2.12
C TYR A 256 18.69 0.39 0.65
N ILE A 257 18.37 -0.60 -0.22
CA ILE A 257 18.69 -0.49 -1.65
C ILE A 257 18.00 0.69 -2.30
N ASN A 258 18.77 1.51 -3.02
CA ASN A 258 18.32 2.62 -3.87
C ASN A 258 17.40 3.68 -3.22
N LEU A 259 17.39 3.83 -1.90
CA LEU A 259 16.59 4.87 -1.20
C LEU A 259 16.79 6.26 -1.81
N LYS A 260 18.05 6.65 -2.09
CA LYS A 260 18.39 7.96 -2.72
C LYS A 260 17.73 8.20 -4.09
N ARG A 261 17.27 7.13 -4.76
CA ARG A 261 16.68 7.21 -6.10
C ARG A 261 15.17 7.12 -6.09
N THR A 262 14.57 6.76 -4.95
CA THR A 262 13.14 6.40 -4.90
C THR A 262 12.25 7.61 -5.12
N ALA A 263 12.54 8.75 -4.50
CA ALA A 263 11.74 9.98 -4.69
C ALA A 263 11.68 10.40 -6.17
N ALA A 264 12.84 10.46 -6.86
CA ALA A 264 12.88 10.79 -8.29
C ALA A 264 12.19 9.74 -9.18
N ARG A 265 12.16 8.47 -8.76
CA ARG A 265 11.41 7.43 -9.47
C ARG A 265 9.90 7.56 -9.28
N LEU A 266 9.45 7.94 -8.07
CA LEU A 266 8.04 8.22 -7.79
C LEU A 266 7.56 9.44 -8.58
N ASP A 267 8.32 10.51 -8.63
CA ASP A 267 8.04 11.70 -9.45
C ASP A 267 7.80 11.31 -10.91
N ARG A 268 8.69 10.51 -11.50
CA ARG A 268 8.52 9.99 -12.87
C ARG A 268 7.31 9.08 -13.02
N LEU A 269 7.02 8.24 -12.01
CA LEU A 269 5.88 7.34 -12.02
C LEU A 269 4.55 8.12 -12.03
N LEU A 270 4.47 9.17 -11.22
CA LEU A 270 3.32 10.06 -11.16
C LEU A 270 3.11 10.80 -12.50
N SER A 271 4.19 11.21 -13.16
CA SER A 271 4.15 11.82 -14.49
C SER A 271 3.74 10.86 -15.60
N ASP A 272 4.23 9.60 -15.56
CA ASP A 272 4.04 8.63 -16.65
C ASP A 272 2.62 8.04 -16.71
N PHE A 273 1.85 8.03 -15.61
CA PHE A 273 0.52 7.42 -15.50
C PHE A 273 -0.49 8.36 -14.84
N SER A 274 -1.80 8.02 -14.95
CA SER A 274 -2.86 8.66 -14.16
C SER A 274 -3.08 7.89 -12.88
N TRP A 275 -3.24 8.60 -11.75
CA TRP A 275 -3.36 8.03 -10.43
C TRP A 275 -4.58 8.55 -9.69
N GLY A 276 -5.17 7.71 -8.87
CA GLY A 276 -6.33 8.03 -8.03
C GLY A 276 -6.35 7.17 -6.77
N ARG A 277 -7.40 7.35 -5.99
CA ARG A 277 -7.67 6.63 -4.75
C ARG A 277 -8.16 5.22 -5.06
N ALA A 278 -7.82 4.24 -4.21
CA ALA A 278 -8.20 2.85 -4.41
C ALA A 278 -9.73 2.64 -4.32
N ASP A 279 -10.41 3.33 -3.38
CA ASP A 279 -11.86 3.28 -3.26
C ASP A 279 -12.56 3.70 -4.57
N GLN A 280 -12.13 4.79 -5.19
CA GLN A 280 -12.69 5.29 -6.44
C GLN A 280 -12.37 4.39 -7.63
N VAL A 281 -11.15 3.88 -7.70
CA VAL A 281 -10.70 3.05 -8.84
C VAL A 281 -11.34 1.66 -8.82
N PHE A 282 -11.58 1.08 -7.65
CA PHE A 282 -11.98 -0.32 -7.54
C PHE A 282 -13.36 -0.56 -6.91
N CYS A 283 -13.92 0.40 -6.16
CA CYS A 283 -15.16 0.18 -5.43
C CYS A 283 -16.34 1.00 -5.97
N ASP A 284 -16.10 2.19 -6.54
CA ASP A 284 -17.17 3.04 -7.08
C ASP A 284 -17.45 2.76 -8.57
N ALA A 285 -16.61 1.96 -9.24
CA ALA A 285 -16.76 1.54 -10.63
C ALA A 285 -17.51 0.20 -10.80
N ALA A 286 -18.08 -0.37 -9.71
CA ALA A 286 -18.76 -1.67 -9.71
C ALA A 286 -20.29 -1.53 -9.64
#